data_fb3aee01c97725cd89a18504b8df709b
#
_entry.id   fb3aee01c97725cd89a18504b8df709b
#
_cell.length_a   1.000
_cell.length_b   1.000
_cell.length_c   1.000
_cell.angle_alpha   90.00
_cell.angle_beta   90.00
_cell.angle_gamma   90.00
#
_symmetry.space_group_name_H-M   'P 1'
#
loop_
_entity.id
_entity.type
_entity.pdbx_description
1 polymer ?
#
loop_
_entity_poly.entity_id
_entity_poly.type
_entity_poly.pdbx_seq_one_letter_code
_entity_poly.pdbx_strand_id
1 'polypeptide(L)'
;METLNLIKNDPWLEPFEDAINGRHQHVLDKEAELTNKGKQTLSDFASGYLYFGLHRTADGWIFREWAPNATEIFIVGTFNEWKELKKYSLKRKDYGVWEIKLPADAMRHGDLYKLIVHWEGGCGERIPA
;
A
#
# COMPACT_ATOMS: atom_id res chain seq x y z
N MET A 1 21.06 29.26 2.39
CA MET A 1 20.10 28.63 1.46
C MET A 1 19.67 29.70 0.45
N GLU A 2 19.55 29.35 -0.80
CA GLU A 2 19.09 30.30 -1.80
C GLU A 2 17.58 30.57 -1.59
N THR A 3 17.18 31.86 -1.64
CA THR A 3 15.76 32.24 -1.50
C THR A 3 14.92 31.64 -2.64
N LEU A 4 13.85 30.94 -2.29
CA LEU A 4 12.96 30.31 -3.26
C LEU A 4 12.29 31.34 -4.17
N ASN A 5 12.05 30.96 -5.43
CA ASN A 5 11.38 31.83 -6.41
C ASN A 5 9.98 32.29 -5.96
N LEU A 6 9.29 31.47 -5.15
CA LEU A 6 8.00 31.82 -4.56
C LEU A 6 8.10 33.13 -3.74
N ILE A 7 9.13 33.25 -2.90
CA ILE A 7 9.35 34.41 -2.04
C ILE A 7 9.83 35.61 -2.87
N LYS A 8 10.73 35.35 -3.85
CA LYS A 8 11.21 36.40 -4.77
C LYS A 8 10.09 37.05 -5.57
N ASN A 9 9.08 36.26 -5.95
CA ASN A 9 7.96 36.74 -6.77
C ASN A 9 6.83 37.37 -5.95
N ASP A 10 6.77 37.10 -4.65
CA ASP A 10 5.78 37.67 -3.73
C ASP A 10 6.43 38.14 -2.43
N PRO A 11 6.77 39.44 -2.33
CA PRO A 11 7.42 40.02 -1.15
C PRO A 11 6.61 39.90 0.15
N TRP A 12 5.31 39.71 0.09
CA TRP A 12 4.47 39.47 1.27
C TRP A 12 4.76 38.16 1.98
N LEU A 13 5.45 37.24 1.31
CA LEU A 13 5.89 35.97 1.89
C LEU A 13 7.20 36.05 2.63
N GLU A 14 7.95 37.16 2.52
CA GLU A 14 9.26 37.33 3.18
C GLU A 14 9.21 37.07 4.70
N PRO A 15 8.22 37.56 5.46
CA PRO A 15 8.13 37.25 6.90
C PRO A 15 7.95 35.78 7.24
N PHE A 16 7.58 34.95 6.26
CA PHE A 16 7.33 33.51 6.39
C PHE A 16 8.43 32.65 5.73
N GLU A 17 9.54 33.26 5.34
CA GLU A 17 10.61 32.58 4.59
C GLU A 17 11.12 31.32 5.32
N ASP A 18 11.36 31.40 6.63
CA ASP A 18 11.83 30.26 7.41
C ASP A 18 10.83 29.07 7.38
N ALA A 19 9.55 29.37 7.51
CA ALA A 19 8.50 28.34 7.46
C ALA A 19 8.38 27.72 6.07
N ILE A 20 8.50 28.51 5.01
CA ILE A 20 8.44 28.06 3.61
C ILE A 20 9.65 27.21 3.28
N ASN A 21 10.85 27.65 3.66
CA ASN A 21 12.09 26.91 3.48
C ASN A 21 12.08 25.61 4.27
N GLY A 22 11.56 25.60 5.49
CA GLY A 22 11.42 24.39 6.29
C GLY A 22 10.50 23.34 5.66
N ARG A 23 9.39 23.76 5.10
CA ARG A 23 8.47 22.86 4.36
C ARG A 23 9.12 22.32 3.09
N HIS A 24 9.81 23.16 2.34
CA HIS A 24 10.55 22.75 1.15
C HIS A 24 11.63 21.73 1.49
N GLN A 25 12.42 22.00 2.52
CA GLN A 25 13.46 21.07 2.99
C GLN A 25 12.85 19.73 3.42
N HIS A 26 11.72 19.73 4.11
CA HIS A 26 11.02 18.50 4.50
C HIS A 26 10.62 17.64 3.30
N VAL A 27 10.18 18.26 2.20
CA VAL A 27 9.88 17.54 0.93
C VAL A 27 11.14 16.89 0.37
N LEU A 28 12.24 17.64 0.31
CA LEU A 28 13.52 17.12 -0.20
C LEU A 28 14.07 15.98 0.67
N ASP A 29 13.97 16.10 1.98
CA ASP A 29 14.41 15.08 2.93
C ASP A 29 13.57 13.80 2.76
N LYS A 30 12.25 13.95 2.60
CA LYS A 30 11.34 12.80 2.37
C LYS A 30 11.61 12.15 1.02
N GLU A 31 11.82 12.91 -0.04
CA GLU A 31 12.23 12.38 -1.34
C GLU A 31 13.53 11.59 -1.23
N ALA A 32 14.55 12.14 -0.56
CA ALA A 32 15.83 11.45 -0.36
C ALA A 32 15.67 10.14 0.44
N GLU A 33 14.79 10.13 1.46
CA GLU A 33 14.45 8.92 2.22
C GLU A 33 13.83 7.85 1.31
N LEU A 34 12.77 8.21 0.57
CA LEU A 34 12.01 7.27 -0.27
C LEU A 34 12.82 6.74 -1.46
N THR A 35 13.73 7.54 -1.99
CA THR A 35 14.59 7.17 -3.12
C THR A 35 15.92 6.55 -2.68
N ASN A 36 16.09 6.27 -1.40
CA ASN A 36 17.34 5.77 -0.85
C ASN A 36 18.54 6.66 -1.26
N LYS A 37 18.40 7.98 -1.02
CA LYS A 37 19.36 9.03 -1.41
C LYS A 37 19.69 9.05 -2.91
N GLY A 38 18.65 8.92 -3.74
CA GLY A 38 18.76 9.00 -5.20
C GLY A 38 19.24 7.73 -5.88
N LYS A 39 19.33 6.60 -5.16
CA LYS A 39 19.68 5.29 -5.77
C LYS A 39 18.55 4.69 -6.59
N GLN A 40 17.33 5.14 -6.37
CA GLN A 40 16.13 4.79 -7.12
C GLN A 40 15.27 6.04 -7.34
N THR A 41 14.30 5.97 -8.25
CA THR A 41 13.37 7.06 -8.50
C THR A 41 12.13 6.97 -7.61
N LEU A 42 11.36 8.06 -7.51
CA LEU A 42 10.03 8.01 -6.87
C LEU A 42 9.09 7.04 -7.59
N SER A 43 9.21 6.92 -8.92
CA SER A 43 8.45 5.94 -9.70
C SER A 43 8.80 4.50 -9.32
N ASP A 44 10.07 4.19 -9.06
CA ASP A 44 10.49 2.87 -8.58
C ASP A 44 9.92 2.59 -7.18
N PHE A 45 9.93 3.59 -6.30
CA PHE A 45 9.30 3.47 -4.98
C PHE A 45 7.79 3.23 -5.07
N ALA A 46 7.12 3.89 -6.01
CA ALA A 46 5.67 3.81 -6.22
C ALA A 46 5.21 2.53 -6.94
N SER A 47 6.06 1.51 -7.05
CA SER A 47 5.75 0.23 -7.72
C SER A 47 5.02 -0.79 -6.83
N GLY A 48 4.43 -0.36 -5.72
CA GLY A 48 3.71 -1.24 -4.77
C GLY A 48 2.59 -2.07 -5.40
N TYR A 49 1.97 -1.59 -6.48
CA TYR A 49 0.95 -2.32 -7.23
C TYR A 49 1.48 -3.62 -7.88
N LEU A 50 2.78 -3.74 -8.09
CA LEU A 50 3.43 -4.97 -8.58
C LEU A 50 3.62 -6.01 -7.46
N TYR A 51 3.57 -5.57 -6.22
CA TYR A 51 3.73 -6.42 -5.03
C TYR A 51 2.40 -6.73 -4.35
N PHE A 52 1.61 -5.70 -4.08
CA PHE A 52 0.29 -5.81 -3.44
C PHE A 52 -0.80 -6.16 -4.45
N GLY A 53 -1.93 -6.66 -3.94
CA GLY A 53 -3.06 -7.07 -4.75
C GLY A 53 -2.96 -8.53 -5.20
N LEU A 54 -3.85 -8.89 -6.12
CA LEU A 54 -3.98 -10.24 -6.65
C LEU A 54 -3.20 -10.37 -7.96
N HIS A 55 -2.25 -11.31 -7.99
CA HIS A 55 -1.43 -11.57 -9.17
C HIS A 55 -1.50 -13.03 -9.59
N ARG A 56 -1.57 -13.24 -10.90
CA ARG A 56 -1.44 -14.58 -11.49
C ARG A 56 0.05 -14.92 -11.61
N THR A 57 0.42 -16.11 -11.13
CA THR A 57 1.77 -16.67 -11.25
C THR A 57 1.73 -17.95 -12.07
N ALA A 58 2.91 -18.51 -12.41
CA ALA A 58 3.01 -19.78 -13.11
C ALA A 58 2.32 -20.93 -12.33
N ASP A 59 2.43 -20.90 -10.99
CA ASP A 59 1.94 -21.96 -10.11
C ASP A 59 0.52 -21.73 -9.58
N GLY A 60 -0.04 -20.53 -9.79
CA GLY A 60 -1.36 -20.21 -9.26
C GLY A 60 -1.59 -18.73 -9.07
N TRP A 61 -2.14 -18.36 -7.93
CA TRP A 61 -2.43 -16.99 -7.55
C TRP A 61 -1.68 -16.61 -6.29
N ILE A 62 -1.22 -15.38 -6.22
CA ILE A 62 -0.68 -14.78 -4.99
C ILE A 62 -1.44 -13.49 -4.71
N PHE A 63 -1.86 -13.33 -3.47
CA PHE A 63 -2.50 -12.10 -3.00
C PHE A 63 -1.74 -11.55 -1.79
N ARG A 64 -1.47 -10.25 -1.81
CA ARG A 64 -0.83 -9.54 -0.71
C ARG A 64 -1.59 -8.28 -0.38
N GLU A 65 -1.69 -7.98 0.92
CA GLU A 65 -2.32 -6.77 1.45
C GLU A 65 -1.52 -6.25 2.64
N TRP A 66 -1.55 -4.96 2.84
CA TRP A 66 -0.95 -4.33 4.01
C TRP A 66 -2.02 -3.96 5.03
N ALA A 67 -1.97 -4.57 6.21
CA ALA A 67 -2.91 -4.35 7.28
C ALA A 67 -2.24 -4.61 8.63
N PRO A 68 -1.43 -3.67 9.15
CA PRO A 68 -0.59 -3.88 10.33
C PRO A 68 -1.39 -4.13 11.61
N ASN A 69 -2.61 -3.61 11.70
CA ASN A 69 -3.47 -3.73 12.88
C ASN A 69 -4.52 -4.86 12.77
N ALA A 70 -4.53 -5.61 11.68
CA ALA A 70 -5.41 -6.75 11.52
C ALA A 70 -4.99 -7.92 12.41
N THR A 71 -5.96 -8.67 12.91
CA THR A 71 -5.76 -9.91 13.65
C THR A 71 -5.97 -11.12 12.75
N GLU A 72 -6.86 -11.01 11.75
CA GLU A 72 -7.15 -12.07 10.79
C GLU A 72 -7.69 -11.44 9.50
N ILE A 73 -7.39 -12.05 8.35
CA ILE A 73 -7.88 -11.60 7.05
C ILE A 73 -8.30 -12.80 6.22
N PHE A 74 -9.49 -12.73 5.62
CA PHE A 74 -10.00 -13.71 4.67
C PHE A 74 -10.23 -13.07 3.31
N ILE A 75 -9.90 -13.78 2.25
CA ILE A 75 -10.36 -13.43 0.90
C ILE A 75 -11.68 -14.17 0.63
N VAL A 76 -12.70 -13.44 0.25
CA VAL A 76 -14.03 -13.97 -0.07
C VAL A 76 -14.46 -13.49 -1.46
N GLY A 77 -15.20 -14.30 -2.17
CA GLY A 77 -15.65 -13.96 -3.49
C GLY A 77 -16.57 -15.02 -4.10
N THR A 78 -16.82 -14.90 -5.40
CA THR A 78 -17.65 -15.83 -6.15
C THR A 78 -17.15 -17.27 -6.11
N PHE A 79 -15.85 -17.46 -5.93
CA PHE A 79 -15.19 -18.77 -5.89
C PHE A 79 -15.37 -19.53 -4.57
N ASN A 80 -15.84 -18.90 -3.51
CA ASN A 80 -16.07 -19.52 -2.20
C ASN A 80 -17.42 -19.13 -1.56
N GLU A 81 -18.38 -18.72 -2.40
CA GLU A 81 -19.73 -18.30 -1.97
C GLU A 81 -19.70 -17.17 -0.92
N TRP A 82 -18.70 -16.31 -0.97
CA TRP A 82 -18.52 -15.17 -0.06
C TRP A 82 -18.37 -15.57 1.42
N LYS A 83 -17.87 -16.79 1.67
CA LYS A 83 -17.70 -17.34 3.03
C LYS A 83 -16.27 -17.23 3.51
N GLU A 84 -16.10 -16.94 4.78
CA GLU A 84 -14.82 -16.99 5.48
C GLU A 84 -14.39 -18.44 5.69
N LEU A 85 -13.47 -18.93 4.87
CA LEU A 85 -12.95 -20.30 4.96
C LEU A 85 -11.47 -20.28 5.30
N LYS A 86 -11.02 -21.18 6.19
CA LYS A 86 -9.61 -21.26 6.61
C LYS A 86 -8.62 -21.40 5.46
N LYS A 87 -8.99 -22.10 4.40
CA LYS A 87 -8.13 -22.23 3.21
C LYS A 87 -7.94 -20.92 2.43
N TYR A 88 -8.78 -19.93 2.69
CA TYR A 88 -8.72 -18.58 2.13
C TYR A 88 -8.30 -17.53 3.16
N SER A 89 -7.77 -17.95 4.30
CA SER A 89 -7.18 -17.06 5.31
C SER A 89 -5.77 -16.66 4.91
N LEU A 90 -5.50 -15.36 4.94
CA LEU A 90 -4.17 -14.82 4.70
C LEU A 90 -3.26 -15.09 5.91
N LYS A 91 -1.97 -15.22 5.65
CA LYS A 91 -0.94 -15.38 6.67
C LYS A 91 -0.18 -14.08 6.87
N ARG A 92 0.00 -13.70 8.13
CA ARG A 92 0.81 -12.52 8.48
C ARG A 92 2.28 -12.77 8.17
N LYS A 93 2.89 -11.80 7.50
CA LYS A 93 4.31 -11.69 7.23
C LYS A 93 4.91 -10.51 8.01
N ASP A 94 6.15 -10.17 7.75
CA ASP A 94 6.82 -9.03 8.36
C ASP A 94 6.21 -7.69 7.92
N TYR A 95 6.39 -6.66 8.73
CA TYR A 95 6.00 -5.27 8.45
C TYR A 95 4.51 -5.04 8.15
N GLY A 96 3.62 -5.88 8.71
CA GLY A 96 2.17 -5.74 8.55
C GLY A 96 1.63 -6.22 7.20
N VAL A 97 2.42 -6.94 6.44
CA VAL A 97 2.02 -7.58 5.18
C VAL A 97 1.30 -8.90 5.48
N TRP A 98 0.25 -9.16 4.73
CA TRP A 98 -0.52 -10.39 4.74
C TRP A 98 -0.48 -11.03 3.35
N GLU A 99 -0.30 -12.34 3.30
CA GLU A 99 -0.14 -13.08 2.05
C GLU A 99 -0.93 -14.37 2.05
N ILE A 100 -1.49 -14.72 0.88
CA ILE A 100 -2.01 -16.04 0.60
C ILE A 100 -1.55 -16.48 -0.80
N LYS A 101 -1.23 -17.76 -0.93
CA LYS A 101 -1.01 -18.42 -2.21
C LYS A 101 -2.13 -19.42 -2.46
N LEU A 102 -2.73 -19.34 -3.62
CA LEU A 102 -3.84 -20.20 -4.03
C LEU A 102 -3.46 -20.99 -5.29
N PRO A 103 -3.95 -22.24 -5.44
CA PRO A 103 -3.71 -23.01 -6.64
C PRO A 103 -4.37 -22.36 -7.87
N ALA A 104 -3.94 -22.77 -9.05
CA ALA A 104 -4.36 -22.17 -10.32
C ALA A 104 -5.87 -22.27 -10.58
N ASP A 105 -6.51 -23.29 -10.04
CA ASP A 105 -7.95 -23.59 -10.18
C ASP A 105 -8.82 -22.97 -9.09
N ALA A 106 -8.22 -22.32 -8.09
CA ALA A 106 -8.96 -21.70 -6.98
C ALA A 106 -9.82 -20.52 -7.42
N MET A 107 -9.37 -19.79 -8.42
CA MET A 107 -10.03 -18.61 -8.96
C MET A 107 -9.96 -18.59 -10.48
N ARG A 108 -10.89 -17.87 -11.10
CA ARG A 108 -10.94 -17.65 -12.55
C ARG A 108 -10.89 -16.18 -12.87
N HIS A 109 -10.43 -15.85 -14.08
CA HIS A 109 -10.51 -14.47 -14.57
C HIS A 109 -11.99 -14.03 -14.60
N GLY A 110 -12.24 -12.83 -14.05
CA GLY A 110 -13.60 -12.28 -13.93
C GLY A 110 -14.30 -12.59 -12.60
N ASP A 111 -13.73 -13.44 -11.74
CA ASP A 111 -14.26 -13.63 -10.38
C ASP A 111 -14.22 -12.31 -9.59
N LEU A 112 -15.29 -12.07 -8.85
CA LEU A 112 -15.38 -10.93 -7.94
C LEU A 112 -14.86 -11.35 -6.56
N TYR A 113 -14.16 -10.46 -5.88
CA TYR A 113 -13.64 -10.72 -4.54
C TYR A 113 -13.53 -9.46 -3.70
N LYS A 114 -13.48 -9.64 -2.40
CA LYS A 114 -13.17 -8.63 -1.38
C LYS A 114 -12.45 -9.29 -0.21
N LEU A 115 -12.02 -8.48 0.75
CA LEU A 115 -11.44 -8.94 2.00
C LEU A 115 -12.43 -8.77 3.13
N ILE A 116 -12.41 -9.72 4.06
CA ILE A 116 -12.97 -9.55 5.41
C ILE A 116 -11.77 -9.40 6.34
N VAL A 117 -11.66 -8.25 6.97
CA VAL A 117 -10.56 -7.91 7.88
C VAL A 117 -11.09 -7.88 9.30
N HIS A 118 -10.48 -8.67 10.17
CA HIS A 118 -10.75 -8.67 11.60
C HIS A 118 -9.67 -7.86 12.32
N TRP A 119 -10.06 -7.13 13.35
CA TRP A 119 -9.17 -6.41 14.26
C TRP A 119 -9.69 -6.55 15.69
N GLU A 120 -8.92 -6.10 16.65
CA GLU A 120 -9.37 -6.14 18.05
C GLU A 120 -10.66 -5.32 18.21
N GLY A 121 -11.74 -6.01 18.59
CA GLY A 121 -13.05 -5.40 18.82
C GLY A 121 -13.98 -5.32 17.63
N GLY A 122 -13.60 -5.83 16.43
CA GLY A 122 -14.49 -5.78 15.27
C GLY A 122 -13.98 -6.46 14.01
N CYS A 123 -14.80 -6.35 12.98
CA CYS A 123 -14.44 -6.77 11.62
C CYS A 123 -15.17 -5.91 10.58
N GLY A 124 -14.69 -5.91 9.38
CA GLY A 124 -15.29 -5.18 8.26
C GLY A 124 -14.84 -5.69 6.89
N GLU A 125 -15.60 -5.29 5.89
CA GLU A 125 -15.26 -5.56 4.50
C GLU A 125 -14.30 -4.50 3.97
N ARG A 126 -13.37 -4.93 3.11
CA ARG A 126 -12.39 -4.05 2.48
C ARG A 126 -12.24 -4.39 1.01
N ILE A 127 -12.23 -3.36 0.18
CA ILE A 127 -11.78 -3.49 -1.20
C ILE A 127 -10.25 -3.53 -1.17
N PRO A 128 -9.62 -4.56 -1.75
CA PRO A 128 -8.16 -4.67 -1.75
C PRO A 128 -7.48 -3.60 -2.60
N ALA A 129 -6.20 -3.39 -2.33
CA ALA A 129 -5.35 -2.47 -3.07
C ALA A 129 -5.09 -2.93 -4.51
#